data_f293c2d582c0113bbb9f92ba4969dbf7
#
_entry.id   f293c2d582c0113bbb9f92ba4969dbf7
#
_cell.length_a   1.000
_cell.length_b   1.000
_cell.length_c   1.000
_cell.angle_alpha   90.00
_cell.angle_beta   90.00
_cell.angle_gamma   90.00
#
_symmetry.space_group_name_H-M   'P 1'
#
loop_
_entity.id
_entity.type
_entity.pdbx_description
1 polymer ?
#
loop_
_entity_poly.entity_id
_entity_poly.type
_entity_poly.pdbx_seq_one_letter_code
_entity_poly.pdbx_strand_id
1 'polypeptide(L)' 'MMINLMTNKDITIKNLKDRQKEINEEIEYKNTQSLSEELYEIEDTLKKLGVNENNTVNFN' A
#
# COMPACT_ATOMS: atom_id res chain seq x y z
N MET A 1 13.45 -21.69 -15.98
CA MET A 1 12.32 -20.87 -15.84
C MET A 1 12.12 -20.38 -14.45
N MET A 2 11.77 -19.14 -14.36
CA MET A 2 11.61 -18.57 -13.08
C MET A 2 10.21 -18.69 -12.65
N ILE A 3 9.99 -19.20 -11.51
CA ILE A 3 8.66 -19.30 -10.98
C ILE A 3 8.45 -18.21 -10.00
N ASN A 4 7.41 -17.50 -10.21
CA ASN A 4 7.10 -16.43 -9.30
C ASN A 4 6.37 -17.02 -8.13
N LEU A 5 6.99 -16.98 -7.00
CA LEU A 5 6.42 -17.58 -5.82
C LEU A 5 5.74 -16.55 -4.93
N MET A 6 5.07 -15.61 -5.52
CA MET A 6 4.35 -14.63 -4.74
C MET A 6 3.23 -15.30 -3.97
N THR A 7 3.17 -15.02 -2.70
CA THR A 7 2.11 -15.54 -1.86
C THR A 7 0.90 -14.61 -1.96
N ASN A 8 -0.21 -15.04 -1.41
CA ASN A 8 -1.39 -14.19 -1.36
C ASN A 8 -1.12 -12.92 -0.60
N LYS A 9 -0.29 -12.99 0.42
CA LYS A 9 0.09 -11.83 1.17
C LYS A 9 0.86 -10.85 0.29
N ASP A 10 1.78 -11.35 -0.51
CA ASP A 10 2.57 -10.50 -1.40
C ASP A 10 1.69 -9.82 -2.42
N ILE A 11 0.74 -10.54 -2.98
CA ILE A 11 -0.17 -9.98 -3.95
C ILE A 11 -1.03 -8.90 -3.29
N THR A 12 -1.49 -9.15 -2.10
CA THR A 12 -2.28 -8.18 -1.37
C THR A 12 -1.48 -6.90 -1.11
N ILE A 13 -0.25 -7.06 -0.68
CA ILE A 13 0.60 -5.90 -0.42
C ILE A 13 0.83 -5.11 -1.69
N LYS A 14 1.09 -5.79 -2.79
CA LYS A 14 1.30 -5.12 -4.05
C LYS A 14 0.08 -4.33 -4.46
N ASN A 15 -1.10 -4.94 -4.34
CA ASN A 15 -2.33 -4.26 -4.72
C ASN A 15 -2.60 -3.05 -3.84
N LEU A 16 -2.33 -3.17 -2.56
CA LEU A 16 -2.52 -2.05 -1.65
C LEU A 16 -1.56 -0.92 -1.96
N LYS A 17 -0.33 -1.24 -2.28
CA LYS A 17 0.64 -0.22 -2.62
C LYS A 17 0.29 0.47 -3.94
N ASP A 18 -0.20 -0.29 -4.89
CA ASP A 18 -0.64 0.29 -6.16
C ASP A 18 -1.80 1.25 -5.93
N ARG A 19 -2.73 0.83 -5.09
CA ARG A 19 -3.87 1.68 -4.79
C ARG A 19 -3.44 2.92 -4.01
N GLN A 20 -2.49 2.75 -3.11
CA GLN A 20 -1.98 3.86 -2.34
C GLN A 20 -1.37 4.91 -3.25
N LYS A 21 -0.59 4.46 -4.23
CA LYS A 21 0.02 5.37 -5.18
C LYS A 21 -1.03 6.11 -5.99
N GLU A 22 -2.05 5.38 -6.44
CA GLU A 22 -3.13 5.96 -7.19
C GLU A 22 -3.83 7.04 -6.41
N ILE A 23 -4.13 6.75 -5.15
CA ILE A 23 -4.83 7.71 -4.30
C ILE A 23 -3.97 8.93 -4.05
N ASN A 24 -2.69 8.74 -3.81
CA ASN A 24 -1.79 9.86 -3.59
C ASN A 24 -1.75 10.79 -4.79
N GLU A 25 -1.77 10.23 -5.97
CA GLU A 25 -1.79 11.02 -7.19
C GLU A 25 -3.12 11.75 -7.33
N GLU A 26 -4.18 11.08 -6.99
CA GLU A 26 -5.50 11.65 -7.12
C GLU A 26 -5.74 12.77 -6.12
N ILE A 27 -5.21 12.63 -4.93
CA ILE A 27 -5.33 13.66 -3.90
C ILE A 27 -4.70 14.97 -4.34
N GLU A 28 -3.71 14.90 -5.20
CA GLU A 28 -3.08 16.12 -5.68
C GLU A 28 -4.03 16.99 -6.46
N TYR A 29 -5.04 16.42 -7.08
CA TYR A 29 -6.00 17.25 -7.76
C TYR A 29 -7.33 17.33 -7.04
N LYS A 30 -7.70 16.30 -6.30
CA LYS A 30 -8.98 16.28 -5.69
C LYS A 30 -8.85 15.91 -4.25
N ASN A 31 -8.44 16.65 -3.45
CA ASN A 31 -8.21 16.33 -2.06
C ASN A 31 -9.53 16.15 -1.32
N THR A 32 -10.17 15.02 -1.48
CA THR A 32 -11.43 14.77 -0.81
C THR A 32 -11.23 13.95 0.43
N GLN A 33 -12.15 14.07 1.35
CA GLN A 33 -12.07 13.32 2.58
C GLN A 33 -12.16 11.82 2.35
N SER A 34 -12.95 11.44 1.37
CA SER A 34 -13.13 10.04 1.03
C SER A 34 -11.81 9.39 0.63
N LEU A 35 -11.03 10.08 -0.19
CA LEU A 35 -9.73 9.57 -0.61
C LEU A 35 -8.77 9.49 0.56
N SER A 36 -8.79 10.48 1.42
CA SER A 36 -7.92 10.46 2.59
C SER A 36 -8.25 9.31 3.51
N GLU A 37 -9.52 9.03 3.68
CA GLU A 37 -9.93 7.92 4.53
C GLU A 37 -9.52 6.60 3.94
N GLU A 38 -9.67 6.46 2.64
CA GLU A 38 -9.27 5.23 1.99
C GLU A 38 -7.76 5.02 2.11
N LEU A 39 -7.00 6.07 1.92
CA LEU A 39 -5.56 6.00 2.04
C LEU A 39 -5.16 5.58 3.46
N TYR A 40 -5.83 6.13 4.43
CA TYR A 40 -5.56 5.83 5.81
C TYR A 40 -5.80 4.35 6.10
N GLU A 41 -6.88 3.82 5.58
CA GLU A 41 -7.19 2.41 5.76
C GLU A 41 -6.16 1.51 5.10
N ILE A 42 -5.71 1.91 3.93
CA ILE A 42 -4.69 1.14 3.23
C ILE A 42 -3.40 1.13 4.02
N GLU A 43 -3.01 2.29 4.54
CA GLU A 43 -1.79 2.38 5.33
C GLU A 43 -1.89 1.55 6.59
N ASP A 44 -3.05 1.57 7.21
CA ASP A 44 -3.25 0.77 8.40
C ASP A 44 -3.14 -0.72 8.10
N THR A 45 -3.74 -1.14 7.00
CA THR A 45 -3.66 -2.54 6.60
C THR A 45 -2.23 -2.94 6.28
N LEU A 46 -1.50 -2.09 5.59
CA LEU A 46 -0.10 -2.38 5.29
C LEU A 46 0.71 -2.52 6.56
N LYS A 47 0.46 -1.69 7.54
CA LYS A 47 1.13 -1.81 8.81
C LYS A 47 0.84 -3.14 9.47
N LYS A 48 -0.39 -3.56 9.44
CA LYS A 48 -0.78 -4.84 10.02
C LYS A 48 -0.12 -6.01 9.33
N LEU A 49 0.18 -5.83 8.06
CA LEU A 49 0.87 -6.86 7.29
C LEU A 49 2.38 -6.80 7.46
N GLY A 50 2.86 -5.83 8.22
CA GLY A 50 4.28 -5.72 8.50
C GLY A 50 5.06 -4.92 7.48
N VAL A 51 4.38 -4.11 6.69
CA VAL A 51 5.05 -3.32 5.68
C VAL A 51 5.27 -1.91 6.21
N ASN A 52 6.48 -1.45 6.12
CA ASN A 52 6.81 -0.12 6.54
C ASN A 52 6.38 0.88 5.51
N GLU A 53 5.77 1.93 6.00
CA GLU A 53 5.29 2.96 5.16
C GLU A 53 6.38 3.67 4.43
N ASN A 54 7.51 3.84 5.07
CA ASN A 54 8.65 4.48 4.47
C ASN A 54 9.40 3.58 3.56
N ASN A 55 8.95 2.39 3.45
CA ASN A 55 9.60 1.42 2.64
C ASN A 55 11.01 1.22 3.02
N THR A 56 11.36 1.60 4.18
CA THR A 56 12.66 1.40 4.65
C THR A 56 12.66 0.04 5.21
N VAL A 57 13.48 -0.73 4.72
CA VAL A 57 13.53 -2.01 5.19
C VAL A 57 14.13 -1.99 6.50
N ASN A 58 13.35 -2.11 7.46
CA ASN A 58 13.82 -2.01 8.75
C ASN A 58 13.84 -3.34 9.31
N PHE A 59 14.95 -3.91 9.38
CA PHE A 59 15.02 -5.16 9.96
C PHE A 59 15.50 -5.03 11.26
N ASN A 60 14.79 -5.24 12.12
CA ASN A 60 15.35 -5.23 13.46
C ASN A 60 15.37 -6.58 14.00
#